data_2ee2a3a6f5612c8497889c1fdcfb78f1
#
_entry.id   2ee2a3a6f5612c8497889c1fdcfb78f1
#
_cell.length_a   1.000
_cell.length_b   1.000
_cell.length_c   1.000
_cell.angle_alpha   90.00
_cell.angle_beta   90.00
_cell.angle_gamma   90.00
#
_symmetry.space_group_name_H-M   'P 1'
#
loop_
_entity.id
_entity.type
_entity.pdbx_description
1 polymer ?
#
loop_
_entity_poly.entity_id
_entity_poly.type
_entity_poly.pdbx_seq_one_letter_code
_entity_poly.pdbx_strand_id
1 'polypeptide(L)'
;MSAELRAWVLAAAAAEPAPTRAAVKRRNILISMLAAASGVAAFVIFALLTSQGQLVRLGGEVTPQRSVWLVVTTAGGALGVAAIALWFALCRGRSMLGRSGSGLLYGIALIPLGLFAWKVGCSLAFGQPMAEWPERAGLKCLSLSLLVAAGPLLAFLAVRRSAPVHPALNGAAMGVASGACAWVALDLWCPVAFVPHLLLGHVLPLCILAGTGALLGQALPSLRSRLR
;
A
#
# COMPACT_ATOMS: atom_id res chain seq x y z
N MET A 1 -28.06 0.80 26.11
CA MET A 1 -26.86 1.40 26.72
C MET A 1 -27.34 2.27 27.87
N SER A 2 -26.95 1.94 29.11
CA SER A 2 -27.41 2.68 30.30
C SER A 2 -26.86 4.11 30.30
N ALA A 3 -27.61 5.06 30.92
CA ALA A 3 -27.21 6.46 31.03
C ALA A 3 -25.86 6.60 31.77
N GLU A 4 -25.60 5.77 32.75
CA GLU A 4 -24.34 5.71 33.50
C GLU A 4 -23.14 5.33 32.64
N LEU A 5 -23.29 4.30 31.78
CA LEU A 5 -22.21 3.91 30.83
C LEU A 5 -21.88 5.05 29.86
N ARG A 6 -22.91 5.77 29.42
CA ARG A 6 -22.73 6.91 28.53
C ARG A 6 -22.01 8.07 29.23
N ALA A 7 -22.40 8.37 30.48
CA ALA A 7 -21.76 9.39 31.30
C ALA A 7 -20.30 9.07 31.59
N TRP A 8 -20.00 7.80 31.91
CA TRP A 8 -18.64 7.33 32.15
C TRP A 8 -17.75 7.44 30.89
N VAL A 9 -18.27 7.02 29.71
CA VAL A 9 -17.56 7.14 28.43
C VAL A 9 -17.28 8.59 28.08
N LEU A 10 -18.24 9.49 28.30
CA LEU A 10 -18.06 10.93 28.04
C LEU A 10 -17.04 11.56 29.01
N ALA A 11 -17.07 11.17 30.29
CA ALA A 11 -16.10 11.64 31.28
C ALA A 11 -14.69 11.12 30.97
N ALA A 12 -14.53 9.87 30.58
CA ALA A 12 -13.27 9.30 30.17
C ALA A 12 -12.72 9.96 28.88
N ALA A 13 -13.59 10.26 27.92
CA ALA A 13 -13.22 10.97 26.70
C ALA A 13 -12.82 12.44 26.95
N ALA A 14 -13.45 13.08 27.94
CA ALA A 14 -13.10 14.47 28.32
C ALA A 14 -11.81 14.56 29.14
N ALA A 15 -11.44 13.51 29.88
CA ALA A 15 -10.23 13.45 30.67
C ALA A 15 -8.93 13.24 29.81
N GLU A 16 -9.07 12.76 28.59
CA GLU A 16 -7.92 12.56 27.70
C GLU A 16 -7.58 13.87 26.96
N PRO A 17 -6.43 14.53 27.26
CA PRO A 17 -6.09 15.79 26.62
C PRO A 17 -5.98 15.61 25.11
N ALA A 18 -6.79 16.32 24.36
CA ALA A 18 -6.76 16.25 22.89
C ALA A 18 -5.36 16.67 22.37
N PRO A 19 -4.72 15.83 21.55
CA PRO A 19 -3.40 16.17 21.03
C PRO A 19 -3.48 17.48 20.22
N THR A 20 -2.53 18.38 20.45
CA THR A 20 -2.46 19.64 19.71
C THR A 20 -2.34 19.37 18.21
N ARG A 21 -2.93 20.25 17.39
CA ARG A 21 -2.85 20.14 15.91
C ARG A 21 -1.40 20.05 15.42
N ALA A 22 -0.48 20.77 16.07
CA ALA A 22 0.95 20.74 15.77
C ALA A 22 1.56 19.36 16.05
N ALA A 23 1.25 18.73 17.20
CA ALA A 23 1.73 17.40 17.54
C ALA A 23 1.22 16.33 16.56
N VAL A 24 -0.04 16.44 16.13
CA VAL A 24 -0.61 15.53 15.12
C VAL A 24 0.09 15.71 13.77
N LYS A 25 0.30 16.95 13.32
CA LYS A 25 1.00 17.26 12.06
C LYS A 25 2.43 16.73 12.08
N ARG A 26 3.21 17.03 13.14
CA ARG A 26 4.60 16.57 13.30
C ARG A 26 4.68 15.05 13.25
N ARG A 27 3.79 14.35 13.96
CA ARG A 27 3.74 12.90 13.95
C ARG A 27 3.45 12.34 12.57
N ASN A 28 2.46 12.88 11.86
CA ASN A 28 2.10 12.41 10.52
C ASN A 28 3.24 12.61 9.53
N ILE A 29 3.94 13.74 9.59
CA ILE A 29 5.13 14.00 8.78
C ILE A 29 6.21 12.96 9.09
N LEU A 30 6.53 12.72 10.37
CA LEU A 30 7.57 11.78 10.80
C LEU A 30 7.27 10.36 10.29
N ILE A 31 6.02 9.92 10.39
CA ILE A 31 5.60 8.61 9.94
C ILE A 31 5.62 8.50 8.40
N SER A 32 5.20 9.54 7.71
CA SER A 32 5.30 9.57 6.24
C SER A 32 6.75 9.51 5.78
N MET A 33 7.66 10.22 6.46
CA MET A 33 9.10 10.16 6.18
C MET A 33 9.68 8.77 6.47
N LEU A 34 9.32 8.15 7.60
CA LEU A 34 9.74 6.78 7.93
C LEU A 34 9.22 5.76 6.93
N ALA A 35 7.95 5.90 6.51
CA ALA A 35 7.37 5.04 5.48
C ALA A 35 8.09 5.19 4.14
N ALA A 36 8.36 6.42 3.71
CA ALA A 36 9.11 6.68 2.48
C ALA A 36 10.55 6.15 2.59
N ALA A 37 11.24 6.44 3.69
CA ALA A 37 12.63 5.98 3.90
C ALA A 37 12.71 4.46 3.93
N SER A 38 11.77 3.77 4.60
CA SER A 38 11.74 2.29 4.63
C SER A 38 11.47 1.68 3.26
N GLY A 39 10.58 2.28 2.46
CA GLY A 39 10.33 1.86 1.08
C GLY A 39 11.56 2.03 0.19
N VAL A 40 12.23 3.18 0.28
CA VAL A 40 13.48 3.45 -0.45
C VAL A 40 14.60 2.50 0.00
N ALA A 41 14.78 2.33 1.32
CA ALA A 41 15.79 1.41 1.85
C ALA A 41 15.55 -0.03 1.38
N ALA A 42 14.31 -0.51 1.44
CA ALA A 42 13.95 -1.83 0.95
C ALA A 42 14.22 -1.98 -0.55
N PHE A 43 13.91 -0.96 -1.35
CA PHE A 43 14.21 -0.96 -2.78
C PHE A 43 15.73 -0.98 -3.03
N VAL A 44 16.51 -0.15 -2.32
CA VAL A 44 17.98 -0.12 -2.45
C VAL A 44 18.60 -1.44 -2.02
N ILE A 45 18.17 -2.02 -0.89
CA ILE A 45 18.67 -3.33 -0.41
C ILE A 45 18.35 -4.41 -1.44
N PHE A 46 17.12 -4.45 -1.95
CA PHE A 46 16.76 -5.41 -3.01
C PHE A 46 17.61 -5.18 -4.26
N ALA A 47 17.79 -3.93 -4.66
CA ALA A 47 18.62 -3.57 -5.77
C ALA A 47 20.06 -4.05 -5.60
N LEU A 48 20.66 -3.84 -4.42
CA LEU A 48 22.02 -4.30 -4.11
C LEU A 48 22.12 -5.82 -4.04
N LEU A 49 21.15 -6.51 -3.45
CA LEU A 49 21.14 -7.99 -3.35
C LEU A 49 20.95 -8.67 -4.71
N THR A 50 20.22 -8.03 -5.63
CA THR A 50 20.00 -8.56 -6.99
C THR A 50 21.05 -8.09 -7.97
N SER A 51 21.92 -7.15 -7.58
CA SER A 51 22.89 -6.47 -8.46
C SER A 51 24.20 -7.24 -8.69
N GLN A 52 24.29 -8.51 -8.33
CA GLN A 52 25.40 -9.33 -8.79
C GLN A 52 25.41 -9.37 -10.34
N GLY A 53 25.58 -8.21 -10.94
CA GLY A 53 25.79 -8.01 -12.38
C GLY A 53 24.61 -7.50 -13.21
N GLN A 54 23.39 -7.33 -12.66
CA GLN A 54 22.21 -7.02 -13.50
C GLN A 54 21.62 -5.60 -13.34
N LEU A 55 21.94 -4.87 -12.28
CA LEU A 55 21.46 -3.49 -12.15
C LEU A 55 22.19 -2.50 -13.08
N VAL A 56 23.44 -2.80 -13.44
CA VAL A 56 24.21 -2.02 -14.40
C VAL A 56 23.71 -2.23 -15.84
N ARG A 57 22.93 -3.28 -16.09
CA ARG A 57 22.28 -3.53 -17.39
C ARG A 57 20.91 -2.84 -17.58
N LEU A 58 20.64 -1.77 -16.86
CA LEU A 58 19.56 -0.84 -17.24
C LEU A 58 19.84 -0.16 -18.61
N GLY A 59 21.05 -0.28 -19.15
CA GLY A 59 21.46 0.21 -20.46
C GLY A 59 22.00 -0.84 -21.43
N GLY A 60 21.99 -2.14 -21.11
CA GLY A 60 22.55 -3.20 -21.96
C GLY A 60 21.50 -3.99 -22.72
N GLU A 61 21.55 -3.92 -23.96
CA GLU A 61 21.10 -4.67 -25.15
C GLU A 61 19.88 -5.63 -25.12
N VAL A 62 19.23 -5.94 -24.01
CA VAL A 62 18.13 -6.93 -23.98
C VAL A 62 16.82 -6.38 -23.41
N THR A 63 16.78 -5.14 -22.93
CA THR A 63 15.50 -4.52 -22.58
C THR A 63 14.90 -3.91 -23.84
N PRO A 64 13.73 -4.37 -24.32
CA PRO A 64 13.02 -3.61 -25.33
C PRO A 64 12.88 -2.19 -24.78
N GLN A 65 13.38 -1.20 -25.54
CA GLN A 65 13.33 0.19 -25.12
C GLN A 65 11.88 0.55 -24.84
N ARG A 66 11.53 0.62 -23.57
CA ARG A 66 10.21 1.10 -23.18
C ARG A 66 10.11 2.55 -23.64
N SER A 67 9.08 2.86 -24.40
CA SER A 67 8.76 4.25 -24.70
C SER A 67 8.67 5.04 -23.40
N VAL A 68 9.30 6.20 -23.32
CA VAL A 68 9.21 7.11 -22.17
C VAL A 68 7.75 7.39 -21.84
N TRP A 69 6.90 7.53 -22.86
CA TRP A 69 5.47 7.75 -22.70
C TRP A 69 4.76 6.55 -22.05
N LEU A 70 5.15 5.32 -22.37
CA LEU A 70 4.61 4.14 -21.69
C LEU A 70 4.96 4.16 -20.19
N VAL A 71 6.23 4.46 -19.86
CA VAL A 71 6.66 4.52 -18.46
C VAL A 71 5.92 5.63 -17.70
N VAL A 72 5.82 6.82 -18.29
CA VAL A 72 5.15 7.96 -17.68
C VAL A 72 3.65 7.68 -17.48
N THR A 73 2.97 7.07 -18.47
CA THR A 73 1.53 6.77 -18.34
C THR A 73 1.27 5.64 -17.37
N THR A 74 2.04 4.55 -17.40
CA THR A 74 1.83 3.42 -16.47
C THR A 74 2.15 3.83 -15.04
N ALA A 75 3.31 4.43 -14.78
CA ALA A 75 3.71 4.86 -13.45
C ALA A 75 2.87 6.03 -12.95
N GLY A 76 2.52 6.99 -13.80
CA GLY A 76 1.66 8.12 -13.46
C GLY A 76 0.25 7.67 -13.07
N GLY A 77 -0.34 6.75 -13.82
CA GLY A 77 -1.65 6.18 -13.48
C GLY A 77 -1.59 5.35 -12.20
N ALA A 78 -0.55 4.52 -12.02
CA ALA A 78 -0.33 3.76 -10.80
C ALA A 78 -0.16 4.70 -9.58
N LEU A 79 0.56 5.81 -9.73
CA LEU A 79 0.71 6.84 -8.70
C LEU A 79 -0.64 7.48 -8.35
N GLY A 80 -1.46 7.79 -9.36
CA GLY A 80 -2.83 8.31 -9.16
C GLY A 80 -3.70 7.34 -8.37
N VAL A 81 -3.69 6.05 -8.74
CA VAL A 81 -4.43 5.01 -8.01
C VAL A 81 -3.87 4.82 -6.58
N ALA A 82 -2.55 4.85 -6.39
CA ALA A 82 -1.93 4.77 -5.08
C ALA A 82 -2.32 5.98 -4.20
N ALA A 83 -2.35 7.19 -4.76
CA ALA A 83 -2.81 8.38 -4.06
C ALA A 83 -4.28 8.28 -3.62
N ILE A 84 -5.16 7.76 -4.49
CA ILE A 84 -6.56 7.48 -4.16
C ILE A 84 -6.65 6.43 -3.06
N ALA A 85 -5.87 5.34 -3.15
CA ALA A 85 -5.82 4.29 -2.15
C ALA A 85 -5.38 4.82 -0.77
N LEU A 86 -4.33 5.64 -0.74
CA LEU A 86 -3.84 6.30 0.46
C LEU A 86 -4.89 7.25 1.06
N TRP A 87 -5.47 8.10 0.22
CA TRP A 87 -6.56 8.98 0.67
C TRP A 87 -7.71 8.16 1.25
N PHE A 88 -8.09 7.10 0.56
CA PHE A 88 -9.16 6.21 0.98
C PHE A 88 -8.84 5.51 2.32
N ALA A 89 -7.61 5.02 2.52
CA ALA A 89 -7.21 4.31 3.73
C ALA A 89 -7.01 5.25 4.94
N LEU A 90 -6.49 6.47 4.70
CA LEU A 90 -6.09 7.40 5.75
C LEU A 90 -7.16 8.44 6.10
N CYS A 91 -8.00 8.86 5.15
CA CYS A 91 -9.05 9.84 5.43
C CYS A 91 -10.11 9.26 6.36
N ARG A 92 -10.39 10.02 7.42
CA ARG A 92 -11.51 9.74 8.31
C ARG A 92 -12.81 9.93 7.54
N GLY A 93 -13.75 8.99 7.66
CA GLY A 93 -15.10 9.19 7.15
C GLY A 93 -15.72 10.47 7.74
N ARG A 94 -16.67 11.10 7.03
CA ARG A 94 -17.42 12.27 7.52
C ARG A 94 -18.25 11.97 8.79
N SER A 95 -18.51 10.71 9.09
CA SER A 95 -19.22 10.23 10.27
C SER A 95 -18.25 9.94 11.41
N MET A 96 -18.65 10.25 12.66
CA MET A 96 -17.94 9.84 13.87
C MET A 96 -17.76 8.31 13.97
N LEU A 97 -18.64 7.53 13.32
CA LEU A 97 -18.59 6.07 13.24
C LEU A 97 -17.60 5.53 12.21
N GLY A 98 -16.94 6.39 11.42
CA GLY A 98 -16.00 5.98 10.40
C GLY A 98 -16.65 5.70 9.03
N ARG A 99 -15.97 4.96 8.17
CA ARG A 99 -16.49 4.56 6.85
C ARG A 99 -17.38 3.33 6.96
N SER A 100 -18.35 3.21 6.04
CA SER A 100 -19.17 2.00 5.91
C SER A 100 -18.30 0.80 5.53
N GLY A 101 -18.63 -0.38 6.06
CA GLY A 101 -17.91 -1.62 5.72
C GLY A 101 -17.95 -1.94 4.24
N SER A 102 -19.08 -1.68 3.56
CA SER A 102 -19.23 -1.86 2.11
C SER A 102 -18.28 -0.96 1.32
N GLY A 103 -18.18 0.31 1.68
CA GLY A 103 -17.24 1.23 1.03
C GLY A 103 -15.78 0.78 1.14
N LEU A 104 -15.39 0.22 2.30
CA LEU A 104 -14.05 -0.34 2.49
C LEU A 104 -13.83 -1.58 1.65
N LEU A 105 -14.80 -2.49 1.56
CA LEU A 105 -14.72 -3.69 0.71
C LEU A 105 -14.56 -3.33 -0.76
N TYR A 106 -15.35 -2.37 -1.26
CA TYR A 106 -15.19 -1.90 -2.65
C TYR A 106 -13.80 -1.34 -2.91
N GLY A 107 -13.27 -0.50 -2.02
CA GLY A 107 -11.91 0.04 -2.17
C GLY A 107 -10.84 -1.06 -2.18
N ILE A 108 -10.95 -2.05 -1.28
CA ILE A 108 -10.03 -3.18 -1.20
C ILE A 108 -10.04 -4.01 -2.50
N ALA A 109 -11.21 -4.21 -3.10
CA ALA A 109 -11.35 -5.01 -4.32
C ALA A 109 -11.01 -4.22 -5.60
N LEU A 110 -11.48 -2.97 -5.73
CA LEU A 110 -11.36 -2.20 -6.96
C LEU A 110 -9.95 -1.65 -7.20
N ILE A 111 -9.18 -1.37 -6.14
CA ILE A 111 -7.82 -0.82 -6.31
C ILE A 111 -6.88 -1.82 -7.01
N PRO A 112 -6.74 -3.09 -6.57
CA PRO A 112 -5.94 -4.08 -7.28
C PRO A 112 -6.40 -4.32 -8.72
N LEU A 113 -7.72 -4.40 -8.94
CA LEU A 113 -8.30 -4.56 -10.28
C LEU A 113 -8.01 -3.36 -11.17
N GLY A 114 -8.12 -2.15 -10.64
CA GLY A 114 -7.82 -0.91 -11.37
C GLY A 114 -6.34 -0.83 -11.77
N LEU A 115 -5.42 -1.16 -10.87
CA LEU A 115 -3.98 -1.20 -11.17
C LEU A 115 -3.66 -2.24 -12.24
N PHE A 116 -4.25 -3.43 -12.14
CA PHE A 116 -4.08 -4.50 -13.11
C PHE A 116 -4.62 -4.08 -14.49
N ALA A 117 -5.87 -3.62 -14.56
CA ALA A 117 -6.50 -3.18 -15.80
C ALA A 117 -5.75 -2.01 -16.45
N TRP A 118 -5.28 -1.06 -15.64
CA TRP A 118 -4.48 0.07 -16.11
C TRP A 118 -3.17 -0.39 -16.75
N LYS A 119 -2.43 -1.28 -16.07
CA LYS A 119 -1.16 -1.82 -16.60
C LYS A 119 -1.35 -2.57 -17.90
N VAL A 120 -2.34 -3.47 -17.96
CA VAL A 120 -2.66 -4.24 -19.17
C VAL A 120 -3.12 -3.32 -20.29
N GLY A 121 -4.03 -2.38 -20.00
CA GLY A 121 -4.56 -1.43 -20.98
C GLY A 121 -3.47 -0.55 -21.59
N CYS A 122 -2.59 0.01 -20.77
CA CYS A 122 -1.44 0.79 -21.27
C CYS A 122 -0.49 -0.08 -22.12
N SER A 123 -0.21 -1.32 -21.68
CA SER A 123 0.68 -2.21 -22.43
C SER A 123 0.12 -2.56 -23.80
N LEU A 124 -1.18 -2.80 -23.90
CA LEU A 124 -1.87 -3.01 -25.17
C LEU A 124 -1.85 -1.76 -26.05
N ALA A 125 -2.17 -0.60 -25.48
CA ALA A 125 -2.23 0.66 -26.21
C ALA A 125 -0.88 1.08 -26.80
N PHE A 126 0.21 0.74 -26.13
CA PHE A 126 1.58 1.03 -26.61
C PHE A 126 2.24 -0.16 -27.33
N GLY A 127 1.48 -1.21 -27.65
CA GLY A 127 1.98 -2.37 -28.40
C GLY A 127 3.11 -3.13 -27.71
N GLN A 128 3.13 -3.11 -26.36
CA GLN A 128 4.14 -3.83 -25.62
C GLN A 128 3.89 -5.34 -25.72
N PRO A 129 4.92 -6.17 -26.02
CA PRO A 129 4.76 -7.60 -26.11
C PRO A 129 4.33 -8.18 -24.74
N MET A 130 3.26 -8.95 -24.72
CA MET A 130 2.79 -9.70 -23.55
C MET A 130 3.48 -11.06 -23.50
N ALA A 131 4.81 -11.06 -23.51
CA ALA A 131 5.62 -12.28 -23.46
C ALA A 131 6.17 -12.50 -22.06
N GLU A 132 6.42 -13.77 -21.75
CA GLU A 132 7.14 -14.15 -20.54
C GLU A 132 8.60 -13.66 -20.64
N TRP A 133 9.11 -13.21 -19.49
CA TRP A 133 10.49 -12.81 -19.37
C TRP A 133 11.17 -13.62 -18.26
N PRO A 134 11.96 -14.66 -18.62
CA PRO A 134 12.52 -15.60 -17.63
C PRO A 134 13.40 -14.91 -16.58
N GLU A 135 14.12 -13.86 -16.96
CA GLU A 135 14.99 -13.11 -16.04
C GLU A 135 14.22 -12.29 -15.00
N ARG A 136 12.94 -12.02 -15.27
CA ARG A 136 12.03 -11.26 -14.42
C ARG A 136 10.91 -12.14 -13.89
N ALA A 137 11.29 -13.25 -13.22
CA ALA A 137 10.32 -14.16 -12.63
C ALA A 137 9.36 -13.43 -11.70
N GLY A 138 8.06 -13.75 -11.75
CA GLY A 138 7.02 -13.13 -10.92
C GLY A 138 7.31 -13.23 -9.42
N LEU A 139 8.02 -14.27 -8.95
CA LEU A 139 8.46 -14.41 -7.56
C LEU A 139 9.44 -13.32 -7.11
N LYS A 140 10.31 -12.81 -8.00
CA LYS A 140 11.17 -11.67 -7.67
C LYS A 140 10.35 -10.39 -7.47
N CYS A 141 9.34 -10.17 -8.31
CA CYS A 141 8.42 -9.04 -8.16
C CYS A 141 7.55 -9.19 -6.90
N LEU A 142 7.07 -10.39 -6.59
CA LEU A 142 6.34 -10.69 -5.36
C LEU A 142 7.15 -10.32 -4.11
N SER A 143 8.39 -10.83 -4.02
CA SER A 143 9.25 -10.55 -2.85
C SER A 143 9.59 -9.06 -2.73
N LEU A 144 9.89 -8.39 -3.85
CA LEU A 144 10.16 -6.95 -3.86
C LEU A 144 8.93 -6.15 -3.44
N SER A 145 7.73 -6.48 -3.96
CA SER A 145 6.48 -5.83 -3.56
C SER A 145 6.25 -5.90 -2.06
N LEU A 146 6.39 -7.11 -1.48
CA LEU A 146 6.17 -7.31 -0.05
C LEU A 146 7.20 -6.55 0.78
N LEU A 147 8.47 -6.56 0.36
CA LEU A 147 9.54 -5.87 1.05
C LEU A 147 9.34 -4.34 1.05
N VAL A 148 9.05 -3.77 -0.12
CA VAL A 148 8.84 -2.32 -0.27
C VAL A 148 7.59 -1.86 0.46
N ALA A 149 6.52 -2.68 0.47
CA ALA A 149 5.26 -2.33 1.14
C ALA A 149 5.28 -2.51 2.65
N ALA A 150 6.19 -3.31 3.21
CA ALA A 150 6.22 -3.62 4.65
C ALA A 150 6.36 -2.36 5.51
N GLY A 151 7.29 -1.48 5.18
CA GLY A 151 7.51 -0.23 5.91
C GLY A 151 6.29 0.70 5.88
N PRO A 152 5.75 1.06 4.71
CA PRO A 152 4.51 1.81 4.59
C PRO A 152 3.34 1.19 5.38
N LEU A 153 3.15 -0.13 5.30
CA LEU A 153 2.09 -0.80 6.05
C LEU A 153 2.22 -0.60 7.56
N LEU A 154 3.41 -0.85 8.11
CA LEU A 154 3.67 -0.66 9.54
C LEU A 154 3.49 0.81 9.96
N ALA A 155 3.95 1.75 9.13
CA ALA A 155 3.78 3.18 9.37
C ALA A 155 2.30 3.58 9.40
N PHE A 156 1.49 3.11 8.43
CA PHE A 156 0.05 3.42 8.37
C PHE A 156 -0.70 2.85 9.57
N LEU A 157 -0.38 1.64 9.99
CA LEU A 157 -0.95 1.02 11.20
C LEU A 157 -0.55 1.78 12.47
N ALA A 158 0.68 2.29 12.54
CA ALA A 158 1.17 3.07 13.69
C ALA A 158 0.50 4.45 13.79
N VAL A 159 0.18 5.10 12.65
CA VAL A 159 -0.53 6.40 12.64
C VAL A 159 -1.92 6.29 13.21
N ARG A 160 -2.57 5.16 13.03
CA ARG A 160 -3.97 5.00 13.38
C ARG A 160 -4.15 4.78 14.87
N ARG A 161 -4.58 5.81 15.60
CA ARG A 161 -4.79 5.78 17.06
C ARG A 161 -6.22 5.39 17.48
N SER A 162 -7.22 5.63 16.66
CA SER A 162 -8.62 5.34 17.00
C SER A 162 -8.97 3.90 16.69
N ALA A 163 -9.66 3.23 17.61
CA ALA A 163 -10.27 1.94 17.32
C ALA A 163 -11.38 2.12 16.26
N PRO A 164 -11.22 1.63 15.05
CA PRO A 164 -12.25 1.77 14.03
C PRO A 164 -13.37 0.76 14.28
N VAL A 165 -14.57 1.08 13.84
CA VAL A 165 -15.74 0.15 13.91
C VAL A 165 -15.45 -1.15 13.14
N HIS A 166 -14.66 -1.06 12.07
CA HIS A 166 -14.25 -2.21 11.26
C HIS A 166 -12.71 -2.34 11.24
N PRO A 167 -12.05 -2.83 12.30
CA PRO A 167 -10.60 -2.83 12.41
C PRO A 167 -9.91 -3.67 11.33
N ALA A 168 -10.47 -4.84 10.99
CA ALA A 168 -9.96 -5.69 9.92
C ALA A 168 -10.01 -5.02 8.55
N LEU A 169 -11.18 -4.49 8.15
CA LEU A 169 -11.35 -3.85 6.84
C LEU A 169 -10.48 -2.60 6.69
N ASN A 170 -10.35 -1.85 7.77
CA ASN A 170 -9.45 -0.69 7.76
C ASN A 170 -7.98 -1.10 7.64
N GLY A 171 -7.58 -2.17 8.33
CA GLY A 171 -6.24 -2.76 8.18
C GLY A 171 -6.01 -3.28 6.77
N ALA A 172 -6.98 -3.98 6.19
CA ALA A 172 -6.93 -4.45 4.81
C ALA A 172 -6.78 -3.30 3.81
N ALA A 173 -7.54 -2.20 3.97
CA ALA A 173 -7.42 -1.02 3.13
C ALA A 173 -6.01 -0.38 3.22
N MET A 174 -5.41 -0.38 4.40
CA MET A 174 -4.02 0.07 4.58
C MET A 174 -3.03 -0.86 3.90
N GLY A 175 -3.26 -2.18 3.95
CA GLY A 175 -2.47 -3.18 3.24
C GLY A 175 -2.50 -2.95 1.73
N VAL A 176 -3.69 -2.77 1.16
CA VAL A 176 -3.87 -2.46 -0.28
C VAL A 176 -3.20 -1.15 -0.64
N ALA A 177 -3.34 -0.10 0.18
CA ALA A 177 -2.70 1.19 -0.07
C ALA A 177 -1.16 1.08 -0.05
N SER A 178 -0.59 0.30 0.88
CA SER A 178 0.86 0.02 0.92
C SER A 178 1.31 -0.75 -0.31
N GLY A 179 0.54 -1.76 -0.73
CA GLY A 179 0.80 -2.50 -1.96
C GLY A 179 0.70 -1.65 -3.22
N ALA A 180 -0.26 -0.72 -3.28
CA ALA A 180 -0.37 0.23 -4.39
C ALA A 180 0.85 1.16 -4.48
N CYS A 181 1.40 1.61 -3.34
CA CYS A 181 2.66 2.36 -3.31
C CYS A 181 3.84 1.53 -3.82
N ALA A 182 3.93 0.26 -3.41
CA ALA A 182 4.96 -0.65 -3.90
C ALA A 182 4.80 -0.95 -5.40
N TRP A 183 3.57 -1.03 -5.91
CA TRP A 183 3.30 -1.19 -7.33
C TRP A 183 3.94 -0.08 -8.17
N VAL A 184 3.86 1.18 -7.71
CA VAL A 184 4.51 2.30 -8.41
C VAL A 184 6.01 2.05 -8.57
N ALA A 185 6.69 1.65 -7.50
CA ALA A 185 8.12 1.33 -7.54
C ALA A 185 8.41 0.14 -8.49
N LEU A 186 7.57 -0.90 -8.42
CA LEU A 186 7.70 -2.06 -9.31
C LEU A 186 7.47 -1.71 -10.77
N ASP A 187 6.52 -0.84 -11.07
CA ASP A 187 6.21 -0.45 -12.44
C ASP A 187 7.39 0.28 -13.11
N LEU A 188 8.16 1.04 -12.33
CA LEU A 188 9.40 1.67 -12.81
C LEU A 188 10.48 0.63 -13.11
N TRP A 189 10.53 -0.48 -12.36
CA TRP A 189 11.57 -1.50 -12.48
C TRP A 189 11.18 -2.68 -13.39
N CYS A 190 9.92 -3.14 -13.35
CA CYS A 190 9.45 -4.32 -14.06
C CYS A 190 8.72 -3.95 -15.36
N PRO A 191 9.29 -4.24 -16.53
CA PRO A 191 8.65 -3.95 -17.82
C PRO A 191 7.61 -5.00 -18.24
N VAL A 192 7.47 -6.12 -17.51
CA VAL A 192 6.68 -7.27 -17.95
C VAL A 192 5.20 -6.97 -17.84
N ALA A 193 4.48 -7.21 -18.95
CA ALA A 193 3.02 -7.08 -19.04
C ALA A 193 2.31 -8.45 -19.18
N PHE A 194 3.05 -9.55 -19.11
CA PHE A 194 2.51 -10.90 -19.18
C PHE A 194 1.55 -11.18 -18.02
N VAL A 195 0.32 -11.59 -18.34
CA VAL A 195 -0.77 -11.69 -17.35
C VAL A 195 -0.42 -12.60 -16.14
N PRO A 196 0.10 -13.84 -16.33
CA PRO A 196 0.50 -14.67 -15.18
C PRO A 196 1.56 -14.02 -14.29
N HIS A 197 2.52 -13.30 -14.88
CA HIS A 197 3.52 -12.55 -14.13
C HIS A 197 2.89 -11.42 -13.31
N LEU A 198 1.97 -10.65 -13.92
CA LEU A 198 1.27 -9.55 -13.23
C LEU A 198 0.41 -10.08 -12.08
N LEU A 199 -0.30 -11.20 -12.28
CA LEU A 199 -1.09 -11.82 -11.22
C LEU A 199 -0.22 -12.26 -10.05
N LEU A 200 0.87 -12.99 -10.33
CA LEU A 200 1.76 -13.52 -9.30
C LEU A 200 2.62 -12.42 -8.64
N GLY A 201 3.22 -11.56 -9.46
CA GLY A 201 4.23 -10.60 -8.99
C GLY A 201 3.67 -9.27 -8.49
N HIS A 202 2.47 -8.90 -8.92
CA HIS A 202 1.91 -7.57 -8.64
C HIS A 202 0.55 -7.61 -7.94
N VAL A 203 -0.39 -8.46 -8.36
CA VAL A 203 -1.73 -8.54 -7.74
C VAL A 203 -1.69 -9.35 -6.45
N LEU A 204 -1.07 -10.52 -6.46
CA LEU A 204 -0.98 -11.38 -5.29
C LEU A 204 -0.37 -10.67 -4.06
N PRO A 205 0.71 -9.86 -4.19
CA PRO A 205 1.21 -9.06 -3.06
C PRO A 205 0.16 -8.16 -2.43
N LEU A 206 -0.71 -7.51 -3.22
CA LEU A 206 -1.77 -6.66 -2.68
C LEU A 206 -2.77 -7.49 -1.87
N CYS A 207 -3.11 -8.69 -2.32
CA CYS A 207 -3.98 -9.62 -1.59
C CYS A 207 -3.34 -10.06 -0.26
N ILE A 208 -2.05 -10.42 -0.28
CA ILE A 208 -1.29 -10.80 0.92
C ILE A 208 -1.23 -9.64 1.90
N LEU A 209 -0.92 -8.42 1.41
CA LEU A 209 -0.85 -7.22 2.24
C LEU A 209 -2.23 -6.82 2.80
N ALA A 210 -3.31 -7.02 2.04
CA ALA A 210 -4.67 -6.82 2.54
C ALA A 210 -4.98 -7.78 3.69
N GLY A 211 -4.67 -9.07 3.53
CA GLY A 211 -4.83 -10.08 4.58
C GLY A 211 -3.99 -9.78 5.81
N THR A 212 -2.70 -9.49 5.63
CA THR A 212 -1.79 -9.11 6.71
C THR A 212 -2.26 -7.85 7.42
N GLY A 213 -2.66 -6.84 6.67
CA GLY A 213 -3.22 -5.60 7.22
C GLY A 213 -4.50 -5.85 8.01
N ALA A 214 -5.38 -6.74 7.54
CA ALA A 214 -6.60 -7.13 8.26
C ALA A 214 -6.26 -7.78 9.61
N LEU A 215 -5.35 -8.74 9.64
CA LEU A 215 -4.91 -9.42 10.86
C LEU A 215 -4.28 -8.45 11.86
N LEU A 216 -3.35 -7.63 11.40
CA LEU A 216 -2.71 -6.60 12.23
C LEU A 216 -3.71 -5.55 12.72
N GLY A 217 -4.67 -5.17 11.87
CA GLY A 217 -5.73 -4.24 12.24
C GLY A 217 -6.63 -4.75 13.36
N GLN A 218 -6.85 -6.05 13.44
CA GLN A 218 -7.58 -6.70 14.54
C GLN A 218 -6.73 -6.85 15.80
N ALA A 219 -5.46 -7.24 15.66
CA ALA A 219 -4.58 -7.54 16.79
C ALA A 219 -4.15 -6.27 17.57
N LEU A 220 -3.90 -5.16 16.88
CA LEU A 220 -3.37 -3.94 17.51
C LEU A 220 -4.27 -3.31 18.59
N PRO A 221 -5.61 -3.24 18.45
CA PRO A 221 -6.47 -2.73 19.52
C PRO A 221 -6.42 -3.58 20.80
N SER A 222 -6.38 -4.91 20.64
CA SER A 222 -6.33 -5.84 21.78
C SER A 222 -4.99 -5.77 22.53
N LEU A 223 -3.88 -5.59 21.83
CA LEU A 223 -2.57 -5.40 22.45
C LEU A 223 -2.49 -4.08 23.23
N ARG A 224 -3.06 -3.01 22.69
CA ARG A 224 -3.07 -1.70 23.36
C ARG A 224 -3.92 -1.69 24.64
N SER A 225 -5.02 -2.45 24.68
CA SER A 225 -5.85 -2.58 25.89
C SER A 225 -5.17 -3.37 27.02
N ARG A 226 -4.24 -4.28 26.69
CA ARG A 226 -3.47 -5.07 27.67
C ARG A 226 -2.26 -4.32 28.25
N LEU A 227 -1.79 -3.27 27.57
CA LEU A 227 -0.63 -2.47 27.99
C LEU A 227 -1.00 -1.21 28.78
N ARG A 228 -2.29 -0.93 28.95
CA ARG A 228 -2.84 0.13 29.81
C ARG A 228 -3.32 -0.44 31.13
#